data_5348b2d682f3215c5ff21f68b194cd31
#
_entry.id   5348b2d682f3215c5ff21f68b194cd31
#
_cell.length_a   1.000
_cell.length_b   1.000
_cell.length_c   1.000
_cell.angle_alpha   90.00
_cell.angle_beta   90.00
_cell.angle_gamma   90.00
#
_symmetry.space_group_name_H-M   'P 1'
#
loop_
_entity.id
_entity.type
_entity.pdbx_description
1 polymer ?
#
loop_
_entity_poly.entity_id
_entity_poly.type
_entity_poly.pdbx_seq_one_letter_code
_entity_poly.pdbx_strand_id
1 'polypeptide(L)'
;MNRITSLFGIQYPIIQGGMVWCSGWRLASAVSNAGGLGLLGAGSMHPEMLREHISKCHAATHNPFGVNIPLMYPQIEEIMQIVVEEGVNIVFTSAGSPAKWTGWLKERGVTVVHVVSSSRFAMKAEEAGVDAVVAEGFEAGGHNGREETTTLCLIPAVRAATTLPLIAAGGIATGEAMLAARVLGAEGVQIGTRFALTQESSAHEYF
;
A
#
# COMPACT_ATOMS: atom_id res chain seq x y z
N MET A 1 4.36 21.10 3.77
CA MET A 1 3.29 20.22 3.25
C MET A 1 3.85 18.80 3.30
N ASN A 2 3.07 17.81 3.72
CA ASN A 2 3.55 16.42 3.80
C ASN A 2 3.52 15.80 2.40
N ARG A 3 4.64 15.17 1.96
CA ARG A 3 4.75 14.64 0.59
C ARG A 3 3.76 13.48 0.33
N ILE A 4 3.43 12.67 1.33
CA ILE A 4 2.46 11.57 1.19
C ILE A 4 1.04 12.10 1.01
N THR A 5 0.63 13.10 1.80
CA THR A 5 -0.70 13.70 1.62
C THR A 5 -0.83 14.42 0.28
N SER A 6 0.24 15.07 -0.18
CA SER A 6 0.25 15.72 -1.50
C SER A 6 0.25 14.72 -2.66
N LEU A 7 0.99 13.61 -2.53
CA LEU A 7 1.10 12.59 -3.58
C LEU A 7 -0.24 11.89 -3.84
N PHE A 8 -1.00 11.61 -2.79
CA PHE A 8 -2.25 10.86 -2.91
C PHE A 8 -3.51 11.75 -2.87
N GLY A 9 -3.38 13.04 -2.59
CA GLY A 9 -4.55 13.93 -2.45
C GLY A 9 -5.41 13.61 -1.20
N ILE A 10 -4.79 13.13 -0.11
CA ILE A 10 -5.45 12.73 1.14
C ILE A 10 -5.20 13.73 2.28
N GLN A 11 -6.06 13.69 3.30
CA GLN A 11 -5.97 14.60 4.45
C GLN A 11 -4.92 14.14 5.45
N TYR A 12 -4.87 12.86 5.77
CA TYR A 12 -3.98 12.27 6.77
C TYR A 12 -2.98 11.32 6.10
N PRO A 13 -1.68 11.33 6.46
CA PRO A 13 -0.69 10.44 5.88
C PRO A 13 -0.80 9.02 6.47
N ILE A 14 -2.01 8.46 6.41
CA ILE A 14 -2.38 7.15 6.93
C ILE A 14 -2.95 6.33 5.79
N ILE A 15 -2.32 5.20 5.52
CA ILE A 15 -2.70 4.25 4.49
C ILE A 15 -3.22 2.97 5.18
N GLN A 16 -4.37 2.49 4.81
CA GLN A 16 -4.81 1.16 5.20
C GLN A 16 -4.17 0.15 4.25
N GLY A 17 -3.40 -0.79 4.80
CA GLY A 17 -2.68 -1.79 4.02
C GLY A 17 -3.63 -2.73 3.26
N GLY A 18 -3.25 -3.09 2.03
CA GLY A 18 -3.98 -4.06 1.22
C GLY A 18 -3.78 -5.48 1.73
N MET A 19 -4.64 -5.92 2.62
CA MET A 19 -4.56 -7.23 3.28
C MET A 19 -5.39 -8.27 2.54
N VAL A 20 -4.81 -9.46 2.34
CA VAL A 20 -5.49 -10.64 1.81
C VAL A 20 -6.70 -10.99 2.68
N TRP A 21 -7.86 -11.21 2.07
CA TRP A 21 -9.17 -11.52 2.70
C TRP A 21 -9.80 -10.41 3.56
N CYS A 22 -9.03 -9.38 3.98
CA CYS A 22 -9.51 -8.36 4.91
C CYS A 22 -9.84 -7.02 4.24
N SER A 23 -9.22 -6.72 3.09
CA SER A 23 -9.30 -5.40 2.46
C SER A 23 -10.20 -5.37 1.24
N GLY A 24 -11.50 -5.46 1.50
CA GLY A 24 -12.55 -5.27 0.50
C GLY A 24 -12.93 -3.79 0.32
N TRP A 25 -13.88 -3.55 -0.60
CA TRP A 25 -14.36 -2.21 -0.94
C TRP A 25 -14.92 -1.41 0.24
N ARG A 26 -15.57 -2.07 1.20
CA ARG A 26 -16.15 -1.40 2.39
C ARG A 26 -15.05 -0.74 3.22
N LEU A 27 -14.00 -1.48 3.53
CA LEU A 27 -12.89 -0.97 4.30
C LEU A 27 -12.14 0.12 3.53
N ALA A 28 -11.80 -0.13 2.26
CA ALA A 28 -11.08 0.85 1.45
C ALA A 28 -11.84 2.17 1.33
N SER A 29 -13.13 2.14 0.99
CA SER A 29 -13.94 3.35 0.87
C SER A 29 -14.15 4.07 2.21
N ALA A 30 -14.34 3.34 3.31
CA ALA A 30 -14.49 3.94 4.64
C ALA A 30 -13.23 4.71 5.06
N VAL A 31 -12.04 4.13 4.86
CA VAL A 31 -10.77 4.81 5.15
C VAL A 31 -10.56 6.04 4.27
N SER A 32 -10.88 5.93 2.98
CA SER A 32 -10.81 7.07 2.05
C SER A 32 -11.77 8.18 2.44
N ASN A 33 -13.00 7.85 2.83
CA ASN A 33 -13.98 8.83 3.31
C ASN A 33 -13.58 9.47 4.66
N ALA A 34 -12.77 8.77 5.47
CA ALA A 34 -12.21 9.30 6.70
C ALA A 34 -10.94 10.17 6.49
N GLY A 35 -10.50 10.38 5.24
CA GLY A 35 -9.37 11.24 4.88
C GLY A 35 -8.01 10.56 4.84
N GLY A 36 -7.95 9.23 4.98
CA GLY A 36 -6.77 8.40 4.70
C GLY A 36 -6.76 7.87 3.27
N LEU A 37 -5.90 6.90 2.98
CA LEU A 37 -5.89 6.15 1.74
C LEU A 37 -6.30 4.70 2.00
N GLY A 38 -7.45 4.29 1.50
CA GLY A 38 -7.88 2.89 1.52
C GLY A 38 -7.28 2.11 0.35
N LEU A 39 -6.87 0.86 0.59
CA LEU A 39 -6.36 -0.04 -0.44
C LEU A 39 -7.20 -1.30 -0.55
N LEU A 40 -7.62 -1.64 -1.77
CA LEU A 40 -8.13 -2.97 -2.08
C LEU A 40 -6.99 -3.98 -2.09
N GLY A 41 -7.16 -5.13 -1.44
CA GLY A 41 -6.15 -6.18 -1.38
C GLY A 41 -6.34 -7.21 -2.50
N ALA A 42 -5.74 -6.99 -3.68
CA ALA A 42 -5.93 -7.85 -4.84
C ALA A 42 -5.33 -9.25 -4.71
N GLY A 43 -4.46 -9.50 -3.72
CA GLY A 43 -3.78 -10.79 -3.54
C GLY A 43 -4.68 -11.98 -3.22
N SER A 44 -5.96 -11.78 -2.94
CA SER A 44 -6.97 -12.83 -2.72
C SER A 44 -8.15 -12.75 -3.71
N MET A 45 -8.09 -11.86 -4.69
CA MET A 45 -9.19 -11.61 -5.61
C MET A 45 -8.87 -12.17 -6.98
N HIS A 46 -9.78 -12.97 -7.53
CA HIS A 46 -9.79 -13.26 -8.96
C HIS A 46 -10.09 -11.96 -9.75
N PRO A 47 -9.70 -11.86 -11.02
CA PRO A 47 -9.85 -10.66 -11.84
C PRO A 47 -11.24 -10.04 -11.79
N GLU A 48 -12.29 -10.84 -12.00
CA GLU A 48 -13.68 -10.37 -11.97
C GLU A 48 -14.12 -9.86 -10.59
N MET A 49 -13.65 -10.49 -9.51
CA MET A 49 -13.92 -10.04 -8.15
C MET A 49 -13.23 -8.69 -7.89
N LEU A 50 -11.99 -8.51 -8.37
CA LEU A 50 -11.30 -7.22 -8.25
C LEU A 50 -12.08 -6.13 -8.99
N ARG A 51 -12.56 -6.39 -10.21
CA ARG A 51 -13.38 -5.46 -10.99
C ARG A 51 -14.63 -5.06 -10.23
N GLU A 52 -15.34 -6.03 -9.64
CA GLU A 52 -16.51 -5.77 -8.81
C GLU A 52 -16.18 -4.88 -7.59
N HIS A 53 -15.07 -5.19 -6.90
CA HIS A 53 -14.65 -4.41 -5.73
C HIS A 53 -14.24 -2.98 -6.09
N ILE A 54 -13.56 -2.76 -7.22
CA ILE A 54 -13.21 -1.42 -7.73
C ILE A 54 -14.50 -0.64 -8.04
N SER A 55 -15.43 -1.23 -8.79
CA SER A 55 -16.71 -0.61 -9.13
C SER A 55 -17.50 -0.20 -7.88
N LYS A 56 -17.59 -1.09 -6.89
CA LYS A 56 -18.26 -0.79 -5.61
C LYS A 56 -17.55 0.29 -4.81
N CYS A 57 -16.21 0.34 -4.86
CA CYS A 57 -15.43 1.37 -4.20
C CYS A 57 -15.69 2.75 -4.85
N HIS A 58 -15.71 2.84 -6.17
CA HIS A 58 -16.09 4.06 -6.91
C HIS A 58 -17.52 4.53 -6.58
N ALA A 59 -18.45 3.60 -6.37
CA ALA A 59 -19.82 3.95 -5.96
C ALA A 59 -19.90 4.43 -4.50
N ALA A 60 -18.98 4.00 -3.62
CA ALA A 60 -19.02 4.27 -2.19
C ALA A 60 -18.17 5.50 -1.77
N THR A 61 -17.24 5.95 -2.62
CA THR A 61 -16.39 7.10 -2.31
C THR A 61 -16.02 7.89 -3.57
N HIS A 62 -15.90 9.22 -3.42
CA HIS A 62 -15.28 10.10 -4.41
C HIS A 62 -13.84 10.49 -4.04
N ASN A 63 -13.38 10.03 -2.86
CA ASN A 63 -12.01 10.26 -2.40
C ASN A 63 -11.04 9.24 -3.00
N PRO A 64 -9.73 9.56 -3.07
CA PRO A 64 -8.72 8.64 -3.59
C PRO A 64 -8.71 7.31 -2.84
N PHE A 65 -8.62 6.22 -3.58
CA PHE A 65 -8.31 4.89 -3.09
C PHE A 65 -7.31 4.21 -4.03
N GLY A 66 -6.70 3.13 -3.61
CA GLY A 66 -5.75 2.39 -4.45
C GLY A 66 -5.97 0.89 -4.39
N VAL A 67 -5.13 0.17 -5.13
CA VAL A 67 -5.10 -1.30 -5.16
C VAL A 67 -3.70 -1.80 -4.81
N ASN A 68 -3.60 -2.72 -3.85
CA ASN A 68 -2.35 -3.43 -3.57
C ASN A 68 -2.29 -4.73 -4.36
N ILE A 69 -1.21 -4.89 -5.13
CA ILE A 69 -1.03 -5.99 -6.07
C ILE A 69 0.27 -6.73 -5.77
N PRO A 70 0.22 -7.97 -5.26
CA PRO A 70 1.40 -8.83 -5.19
C PRO A 70 1.84 -9.23 -6.60
N LEU A 71 3.08 -8.88 -6.99
CA LEU A 71 3.57 -9.07 -8.36
C LEU A 71 3.80 -10.53 -8.75
N MET A 72 3.79 -11.44 -7.77
CA MET A 72 3.89 -12.89 -8.01
C MET A 72 2.52 -13.56 -8.24
N TYR A 73 1.44 -12.78 -8.33
CA TYR A 73 0.12 -13.33 -8.58
C TYR A 73 0.03 -13.96 -9.98
N PRO A 74 -0.57 -15.16 -10.12
CA PRO A 74 -0.57 -15.91 -11.41
C PRO A 74 -1.23 -15.15 -12.58
N GLN A 75 -2.26 -14.36 -12.31
CA GLN A 75 -3.02 -13.59 -13.33
C GLN A 75 -2.63 -12.11 -13.33
N ILE A 76 -1.36 -11.80 -13.08
CA ILE A 76 -0.87 -10.43 -12.89
C ILE A 76 -1.17 -9.51 -14.09
N GLU A 77 -1.03 -10.01 -15.33
CA GLU A 77 -1.30 -9.24 -16.53
C GLU A 77 -2.77 -8.77 -16.58
N GLU A 78 -3.69 -9.68 -16.29
CA GLU A 78 -5.13 -9.39 -16.28
C GLU A 78 -5.50 -8.44 -15.14
N ILE A 79 -4.94 -8.62 -13.94
CA ILE A 79 -5.11 -7.73 -12.79
C ILE A 79 -4.64 -6.31 -13.13
N MET A 80 -3.47 -6.16 -13.74
CA MET A 80 -2.94 -4.85 -14.13
C MET A 80 -3.82 -4.16 -15.17
N GLN A 81 -4.34 -4.94 -16.15
CA GLN A 81 -5.24 -4.42 -17.16
C GLN A 81 -6.55 -3.90 -16.54
N ILE A 82 -7.17 -4.68 -15.65
CA ILE A 82 -8.40 -4.30 -14.93
C ILE A 82 -8.21 -3.01 -14.14
N VAL A 83 -7.12 -2.88 -13.43
CA VAL A 83 -6.83 -1.68 -12.62
C VAL A 83 -6.81 -0.41 -13.48
N VAL A 84 -6.22 -0.50 -14.67
CA VAL A 84 -6.17 0.63 -15.63
C VAL A 84 -7.54 0.87 -16.27
N GLU A 85 -8.22 -0.19 -16.72
CA GLU A 85 -9.56 -0.09 -17.34
C GLU A 85 -10.60 0.52 -16.40
N GLU A 86 -10.54 0.15 -15.12
CA GLU A 86 -11.45 0.68 -14.10
C GLU A 86 -11.02 2.05 -13.54
N GLY A 87 -9.98 2.67 -14.08
CA GLY A 87 -9.57 4.03 -13.75
C GLY A 87 -8.94 4.19 -12.36
N VAL A 88 -8.30 3.14 -11.83
CA VAL A 88 -7.57 3.25 -10.56
C VAL A 88 -6.26 4.00 -10.78
N ASN A 89 -6.07 5.09 -10.06
CA ASN A 89 -4.92 5.99 -10.22
C ASN A 89 -3.77 5.75 -9.23
N ILE A 90 -3.92 4.83 -8.28
CA ILE A 90 -2.90 4.55 -7.24
C ILE A 90 -2.74 3.04 -7.11
N VAL A 91 -1.52 2.56 -7.34
CA VAL A 91 -1.18 1.13 -7.21
C VAL A 91 -0.02 0.95 -6.25
N PHE A 92 -0.21 0.08 -5.27
CA PHE A 92 0.83 -0.43 -4.39
C PHE A 92 1.25 -1.80 -4.88
N THR A 93 2.52 -1.98 -5.21
CA THR A 93 3.07 -3.26 -5.65
C THR A 93 3.88 -3.90 -4.53
N SER A 94 3.81 -5.21 -4.40
CA SER A 94 4.55 -5.99 -3.39
C SER A 94 4.99 -7.34 -3.94
N ALA A 95 5.81 -8.08 -3.22
CA ALA A 95 6.19 -9.47 -3.51
C ALA A 95 6.71 -9.68 -4.96
N GLY A 96 7.77 -8.98 -5.34
CA GLY A 96 8.39 -9.11 -6.66
C GLY A 96 9.20 -7.90 -7.06
N SER A 97 9.66 -7.86 -8.32
CA SER A 97 10.41 -6.72 -8.85
C SER A 97 9.45 -5.67 -9.44
N PRO A 98 9.53 -4.40 -9.04
CA PRO A 98 8.70 -3.34 -9.60
C PRO A 98 9.07 -3.00 -11.05
N ALA A 99 10.27 -3.36 -11.53
CA ALA A 99 10.81 -2.90 -12.80
C ALA A 99 9.92 -3.22 -14.03
N LYS A 100 9.24 -4.39 -14.02
CA LYS A 100 8.39 -4.80 -15.14
C LYS A 100 7.16 -3.91 -15.32
N TRP A 101 6.55 -3.47 -14.22
CA TRP A 101 5.22 -2.86 -14.25
C TRP A 101 5.22 -1.36 -14.00
N THR A 102 6.24 -0.82 -13.33
CA THR A 102 6.28 0.59 -12.96
C THR A 102 6.16 1.51 -14.18
N GLY A 103 7.01 1.31 -15.20
CA GLY A 103 6.96 2.12 -16.42
C GLY A 103 5.60 2.03 -17.12
N TRP A 104 5.09 0.81 -17.27
CA TRP A 104 3.80 0.55 -17.91
C TRP A 104 2.62 1.25 -17.20
N LEU A 105 2.59 1.23 -15.87
CA LEU A 105 1.59 1.92 -15.06
C LEU A 105 1.72 3.44 -15.15
N LYS A 106 2.95 3.96 -15.06
CA LYS A 106 3.22 5.41 -15.12
C LYS A 106 2.87 6.03 -16.47
N GLU A 107 3.09 5.33 -17.59
CA GLU A 107 2.66 5.76 -18.93
C GLU A 107 1.14 5.93 -19.03
N ARG A 108 0.38 5.33 -18.09
CA ARG A 108 -1.08 5.40 -17.97
C ARG A 108 -1.56 6.34 -16.86
N GLY A 109 -0.65 7.16 -16.32
CA GLY A 109 -0.97 8.16 -15.30
C GLY A 109 -1.18 7.60 -13.91
N VAL A 110 -0.77 6.36 -13.65
CA VAL A 110 -0.92 5.71 -12.35
C VAL A 110 0.25 6.06 -11.43
N THR A 111 -0.03 6.48 -10.21
CA THR A 111 0.94 6.62 -9.13
C THR A 111 1.32 5.25 -8.61
N VAL A 112 2.62 4.94 -8.61
CA VAL A 112 3.13 3.62 -8.24
C VAL A 112 3.94 3.69 -6.96
N VAL A 113 3.56 2.87 -5.98
CA VAL A 113 4.27 2.69 -4.71
C VAL A 113 4.75 1.25 -4.61
N HIS A 114 5.96 1.03 -4.08
CA HIS A 114 6.47 -0.33 -3.90
C HIS A 114 6.82 -0.63 -2.45
N VAL A 115 6.42 -1.83 -1.99
CA VAL A 115 6.72 -2.32 -0.63
C VAL A 115 8.10 -2.96 -0.62
N VAL A 116 8.95 -2.53 0.32
CA VAL A 116 10.34 -2.96 0.44
C VAL A 116 10.66 -3.40 1.88
N SER A 117 11.51 -4.42 2.01
CA SER A 117 11.98 -4.94 3.29
C SER A 117 13.45 -4.64 3.59
N SER A 118 14.13 -3.89 2.71
CA SER A 118 15.53 -3.50 2.90
C SER A 118 15.89 -2.24 2.13
N SER A 119 16.99 -1.59 2.52
CA SER A 119 17.57 -0.45 1.79
C SER A 119 17.95 -0.82 0.36
N ARG A 120 18.44 -2.03 0.13
CA ARG A 120 18.76 -2.53 -1.22
C ARG A 120 17.53 -2.59 -2.12
N PHE A 121 16.38 -3.02 -1.59
CA PHE A 121 15.13 -3.04 -2.37
C PHE A 121 14.56 -1.64 -2.57
N ALA A 122 14.78 -0.72 -1.62
CA ALA A 122 14.40 0.69 -1.81
C ALA A 122 15.16 1.34 -2.97
N MET A 123 16.47 1.13 -3.08
CA MET A 123 17.26 1.61 -4.23
C MET A 123 16.76 1.03 -5.55
N LYS A 124 16.47 -0.28 -5.61
CA LYS A 124 15.90 -0.90 -6.82
C LYS A 124 14.52 -0.37 -7.18
N ALA A 125 13.69 -0.04 -6.20
CA ALA A 125 12.39 0.57 -6.44
C ALA A 125 12.54 2.00 -6.99
N GLU A 126 13.48 2.78 -6.46
CA GLU A 126 13.83 4.12 -6.97
C GLU A 126 14.38 4.04 -8.41
N GLU A 127 15.29 3.10 -8.70
CA GLU A 127 15.79 2.84 -10.06
C GLU A 127 14.66 2.45 -11.04
N ALA A 128 13.66 1.72 -10.57
CA ALA A 128 12.48 1.36 -11.37
C ALA A 128 11.51 2.55 -11.60
N GLY A 129 11.71 3.69 -10.93
CA GLY A 129 10.95 4.92 -11.12
C GLY A 129 9.63 4.98 -10.35
N VAL A 130 9.48 4.27 -9.22
CA VAL A 130 8.28 4.38 -8.38
C VAL A 130 8.18 5.78 -7.75
N ASP A 131 6.98 6.18 -7.36
CA ASP A 131 6.71 7.51 -6.80
C ASP A 131 6.91 7.59 -5.27
N ALA A 132 6.82 6.43 -4.59
CA ALA A 132 7.06 6.30 -3.15
C ALA A 132 7.41 4.85 -2.79
N VAL A 133 7.94 4.64 -1.59
CA VAL A 133 8.21 3.31 -1.04
C VAL A 133 7.54 3.12 0.32
N VAL A 134 7.12 1.89 0.58
CA VAL A 134 6.70 1.43 1.91
C VAL A 134 7.82 0.59 2.50
N ALA A 135 8.45 1.04 3.57
CA ALA A 135 9.39 0.23 4.36
C ALA A 135 8.58 -0.62 5.35
N GLU A 136 8.45 -1.91 5.03
CA GLU A 136 7.69 -2.87 5.82
C GLU A 136 8.62 -3.70 6.70
N GLY A 137 8.58 -3.43 8.00
CA GLY A 137 9.33 -4.17 9.01
C GLY A 137 8.72 -5.53 9.34
N PHE A 138 9.52 -6.39 9.99
CA PHE A 138 9.16 -7.78 10.30
C PHE A 138 7.97 -7.91 11.26
N GLU A 139 7.60 -6.87 11.98
CA GLU A 139 6.40 -6.83 12.83
C GLU A 139 5.09 -6.75 12.04
N ALA A 140 5.15 -6.57 10.71
CA ALA A 140 3.97 -6.63 9.87
C ALA A 140 3.36 -8.03 9.85
N GLY A 141 2.04 -8.11 9.76
CA GLY A 141 1.33 -9.38 9.53
C GLY A 141 1.47 -9.84 8.09
N GLY A 142 1.28 -11.14 7.86
CA GLY A 142 1.34 -11.74 6.53
C GLY A 142 2.75 -12.18 6.12
N HIS A 143 3.06 -12.10 4.82
CA HIS A 143 4.35 -12.50 4.26
C HIS A 143 5.36 -11.36 4.36
N ASN A 144 6.39 -11.54 5.15
CA ASN A 144 7.45 -10.57 5.39
C ASN A 144 8.70 -10.82 4.52
N GLY A 145 9.60 -9.84 4.51
CA GLY A 145 10.94 -10.00 3.93
C GLY A 145 11.76 -11.08 4.65
N ARG A 146 12.73 -11.66 3.94
CA ARG A 146 13.59 -12.73 4.49
C ARG A 146 14.56 -12.25 5.57
N GLU A 147 14.82 -10.95 5.64
CA GLU A 147 15.89 -10.39 6.47
C GLU A 147 15.46 -10.11 7.92
N GLU A 148 14.20 -10.36 8.28
CA GLU A 148 13.65 -10.17 9.62
C GLU A 148 14.02 -8.82 10.28
N THR A 149 14.19 -7.78 9.45
CA THR A 149 14.55 -6.44 9.93
C THR A 149 13.35 -5.76 10.57
N THR A 150 13.49 -5.37 11.83
CA THR A 150 12.43 -4.68 12.58
C THR A 150 12.16 -3.28 12.03
N THR A 151 10.95 -2.78 12.23
CA THR A 151 10.49 -1.47 11.73
C THR A 151 11.39 -0.32 12.19
N LEU A 152 11.82 -0.33 13.47
CA LEU A 152 12.70 0.71 14.02
C LEU A 152 14.09 0.74 13.37
N CYS A 153 14.61 -0.40 12.91
CA CYS A 153 15.88 -0.47 12.19
C CYS A 153 15.71 -0.20 10.70
N LEU A 154 14.61 -0.66 10.11
CA LEU A 154 14.39 -0.57 8.67
C LEU A 154 14.13 0.86 8.20
N ILE A 155 13.28 1.63 8.91
CA ILE A 155 12.91 2.98 8.49
C ILE A 155 14.15 3.87 8.28
N PRO A 156 15.07 4.06 9.26
CA PRO A 156 16.22 4.90 9.07
C PRO A 156 17.20 4.36 8.00
N ALA A 157 17.32 3.03 7.88
CA ALA A 157 18.16 2.42 6.85
C ALA A 157 17.61 2.69 5.43
N VAL A 158 16.32 2.59 5.23
CA VAL A 158 15.66 2.92 3.96
C VAL A 158 15.72 4.44 3.71
N ARG A 159 15.48 5.26 4.74
CA ARG A 159 15.59 6.73 4.60
C ARG A 159 16.98 7.19 4.13
N ALA A 160 18.02 6.56 4.64
CA ALA A 160 19.41 6.85 4.21
C ALA A 160 19.72 6.41 2.77
N ALA A 161 18.97 5.45 2.22
CA ALA A 161 19.22 4.84 0.92
C ALA A 161 18.41 5.45 -0.23
N THR A 162 17.35 6.22 0.04
CA THR A 162 16.47 6.80 -1.00
C THR A 162 15.96 8.18 -0.61
N THR A 163 15.69 9.01 -1.59
CA THR A 163 15.06 10.34 -1.41
C THR A 163 13.55 10.33 -1.63
N LEU A 164 12.98 9.22 -2.06
CA LEU A 164 11.55 9.05 -2.32
C LEU A 164 10.71 9.33 -1.06
N PRO A 165 9.44 9.73 -1.22
CA PRO A 165 8.47 9.72 -0.12
C PRO A 165 8.43 8.34 0.55
N LEU A 166 8.56 8.31 1.89
CA LEU A 166 8.72 7.08 2.67
C LEU A 166 7.51 6.86 3.57
N ILE A 167 6.89 5.71 3.43
CA ILE A 167 5.81 5.20 4.26
C ILE A 167 6.37 4.09 5.15
N ALA A 168 6.09 4.12 6.44
CA ALA A 168 6.47 3.05 7.37
C ALA A 168 5.33 2.06 7.56
N ALA A 169 5.64 0.76 7.60
CA ALA A 169 4.70 -0.31 7.89
C ALA A 169 5.33 -1.35 8.84
N GLY A 170 4.49 -2.03 9.60
CA GLY A 170 4.90 -3.04 10.59
C GLY A 170 4.81 -2.54 12.03
N GLY A 171 3.95 -3.16 12.85
CA GLY A 171 3.81 -2.86 14.27
C GLY A 171 3.22 -1.49 14.62
N ILE A 172 2.70 -0.74 13.65
CA ILE A 172 2.15 0.61 13.86
C ILE A 172 0.64 0.52 14.04
N ALA A 173 0.14 0.95 15.21
CA ALA A 173 -1.30 0.89 15.52
C ALA A 173 -1.80 2.10 16.32
N THR A 174 -0.91 3.00 16.78
CA THR A 174 -1.24 4.16 17.62
C THR A 174 -0.59 5.43 17.09
N GLY A 175 -1.03 6.59 17.62
CA GLY A 175 -0.44 7.89 17.29
C GLY A 175 1.02 8.00 17.72
N GLU A 176 1.37 7.39 18.86
CA GLU A 176 2.75 7.36 19.37
C GLU A 176 3.66 6.55 18.46
N ALA A 177 3.20 5.38 17.97
CA ALA A 177 3.95 4.58 17.00
C ALA A 177 4.12 5.32 15.67
N MET A 178 3.08 6.03 15.21
CA MET A 178 3.17 6.89 14.03
C MET A 178 4.18 8.03 14.24
N LEU A 179 4.20 8.67 15.42
CA LEU A 179 5.17 9.71 15.75
C LEU A 179 6.59 9.16 15.75
N ALA A 180 6.81 7.98 16.35
CA ALA A 180 8.11 7.31 16.33
C ALA A 180 8.59 7.03 14.90
N ALA A 181 7.72 6.49 14.03
CA ALA A 181 8.04 6.28 12.62
C ALA A 181 8.44 7.59 11.90
N ARG A 182 7.75 8.70 12.19
CA ARG A 182 8.07 10.00 11.63
C ARG A 182 9.42 10.54 12.13
N VAL A 183 9.75 10.38 13.41
CA VAL A 183 11.06 10.77 13.96
C VAL A 183 12.18 10.00 13.27
N LEU A 184 11.95 8.74 12.89
CA LEU A 184 12.90 7.91 12.17
C LEU A 184 13.01 8.23 10.67
N GLY A 185 12.18 9.14 10.14
CA GLY A 185 12.27 9.63 8.77
C GLY A 185 11.14 9.21 7.83
N ALA A 186 10.11 8.51 8.31
CA ALA A 186 8.90 8.24 7.53
C ALA A 186 8.02 9.50 7.43
N GLU A 187 7.27 9.62 6.34
CA GLU A 187 6.36 10.74 6.08
C GLU A 187 4.89 10.33 6.18
N GLY A 188 4.63 9.04 6.14
CA GLY A 188 3.33 8.43 6.37
C GLY A 188 3.47 7.05 6.97
N VAL A 189 2.33 6.43 7.30
CA VAL A 189 2.27 5.08 7.85
C VAL A 189 1.26 4.22 7.10
N GLN A 190 1.60 2.94 6.92
CA GLN A 190 0.67 1.92 6.44
C GLN A 190 0.34 0.98 7.58
N ILE A 191 -0.94 0.79 7.83
CA ILE A 191 -1.47 0.07 8.98
C ILE A 191 -2.35 -1.09 8.49
N GLY A 192 -2.10 -2.29 8.99
CA GLY A 192 -2.87 -3.49 8.63
C GLY A 192 -3.83 -3.90 9.75
N THR A 193 -3.34 -4.64 10.73
CA THR A 193 -4.12 -5.35 11.76
C THR A 193 -5.16 -4.47 12.47
N ARG A 194 -4.84 -3.22 12.78
CA ARG A 194 -5.82 -2.33 13.40
C ARG A 194 -7.04 -2.10 12.52
N PHE A 195 -6.87 -1.98 11.20
CA PHE A 195 -7.98 -1.86 10.25
C PHE A 195 -8.68 -3.21 10.02
N ALA A 196 -7.95 -4.33 10.06
CA ALA A 196 -8.57 -5.66 9.95
C ALA A 196 -9.59 -5.93 11.06
N LEU A 197 -9.45 -5.29 12.22
CA LEU A 197 -10.34 -5.41 13.38
C LEU A 197 -11.53 -4.45 13.35
N THR A 198 -11.75 -3.71 12.27
CA THR A 198 -12.91 -2.81 12.13
C THR A 198 -14.12 -3.54 11.52
N GLN A 199 -15.30 -2.97 11.69
CA GLN A 199 -16.56 -3.54 11.18
C GLN A 199 -16.61 -3.56 9.63
N GLU A 200 -15.87 -2.69 8.99
CA GLU A 200 -15.79 -2.57 7.53
C GLU A 200 -14.85 -3.60 6.90
N SER A 201 -14.05 -4.28 7.69
CA SER A 201 -13.18 -5.36 7.24
C SER A 201 -14.00 -6.48 6.61
N SER A 202 -13.47 -7.10 5.56
CA SER A 202 -14.04 -8.32 4.97
C SER A 202 -13.53 -9.61 5.62
N ALA A 203 -12.74 -9.50 6.70
CA ALA A 203 -12.35 -10.64 7.50
C ALA A 203 -13.57 -11.37 8.09
N HIS A 204 -13.46 -12.69 8.22
CA HIS A 204 -14.49 -13.47 8.88
C HIS A 204 -14.55 -13.12 10.37
N GLU A 205 -15.72 -13.22 10.98
CA GLU A 205 -15.92 -12.87 12.40
C GLU A 205 -15.03 -13.65 13.40
N TYR A 206 -14.48 -14.77 12.97
CA TYR A 206 -13.53 -15.59 13.74
C TYR A 206 -12.06 -15.37 13.35
N PHE A 207 -11.79 -14.30 12.60
CA PHE A 207 -10.43 -13.96 12.17
C PHE A 207 -9.54 -13.47 13.34
#